data_dcf7d0d7a4964ee9273914de24ac49c7
#
_entry.id   dcf7d0d7a4964ee9273914de24ac49c7
#
_cell.length_a   1.000
_cell.length_b   1.000
_cell.length_c   1.000
_cell.angle_alpha   90.00
_cell.angle_beta   90.00
_cell.angle_gamma   90.00
#
_symmetry.space_group_name_H-M   'P 1'
#
loop_
_entity.id
_entity.type
_entity.pdbx_description
1 polymer ?
#
loop_
_entity_poly.entity_id
_entity_poly.type
_entity_poly.pdbx_seq_one_letter_code
_entity_poly.pdbx_strand_id
1 'polypeptide(L)'
;MDDHQKYYGMKKGVISILFLGSIINFSAQEKEKNISEVIVQGKFLALPLKKVNENVTVISKKEIQNSPAKSVEEILAHYTGFDIRRRGGNGVQADISLRGSSFEQVLILVNGIRMNDSQTGHNSMSIPFDMASIEKIEVVKGPAARRFGQNAYAGVVNIVTKASSEESVIISGSGGDFETYSLGIGANFGTEKISNFLQANSSSSSGYRYNTDYKINNVFYQNQYQLNNGSINFQAGIQEKKFGANGFYSSPAATEQYEETQASLVSVGINKMFSKFNLNSNIYWRRGQDLYLYNRQKPEIYRNLHIGNNIGAEINGSYLSNFGTTGVGVEARKEFLASNNLGSRERFVTQVFLEHHFAFFQNKLHFSPGISWANYDTQGDFFYPGVDLGFDFNDHHKIYGNVAKVSRIPTFTDLYYVSKTEKGNPDLLPENALSAEVGYRFQRDGFLAKASGFLRNSDNSIDWTKENQNDIWKAQNIGKIETKGIEVEFGQHFNSFVKSYSVGYTFLDSKAKEPQNLISRYVLENLKHQFVAKLENKFLKNFTSQLIYRYNERVTTGSYQILDGKVSYDFKNMNLYVLIDNITNNVYSETFGVPMPKRWFHLGFTYKIGL
;
A
#
# COMPACT_ATOMS: atom_id res chain seq x y z
N MET A 1 18.16 26.71 52.71
CA MET A 1 19.10 25.61 53.02
C MET A 1 18.70 24.50 52.12
N ASP A 2 19.26 24.57 50.94
CA ASP A 2 20.27 23.72 50.26
C ASP A 2 19.66 22.37 49.84
N ASP A 3 19.36 22.31 48.57
CA ASP A 3 20.25 21.92 47.44
C ASP A 3 20.44 20.41 47.31
N HIS A 4 19.89 19.84 46.22
CA HIS A 4 20.63 18.93 45.36
C HIS A 4 19.76 18.48 44.14
N GLN A 5 19.89 19.28 43.07
CA GLN A 5 19.63 18.77 41.71
C GLN A 5 20.74 17.78 41.35
N LYS A 6 20.38 16.54 41.03
CA LYS A 6 21.26 15.59 40.34
C LYS A 6 20.85 15.47 38.87
N TYR A 7 21.63 16.13 38.02
CA TYR A 7 21.67 15.92 36.60
C TYR A 7 22.15 14.47 36.30
N TYR A 8 21.35 13.67 35.64
CA TYR A 8 21.83 12.50 34.95
C TYR A 8 22.14 12.85 33.50
N GLY A 9 23.42 13.01 33.20
CA GLY A 9 23.93 13.15 31.85
C GLY A 9 23.83 11.85 31.08
N MET A 10 23.00 11.82 30.04
CA MET A 10 23.00 10.76 29.06
C MET A 10 24.25 10.88 28.17
N LYS A 11 25.17 9.92 28.29
CA LYS A 11 26.28 9.74 27.37
C LYS A 11 25.73 9.40 25.98
N LYS A 12 25.97 10.32 25.02
CA LYS A 12 25.79 10.06 23.59
C LYS A 12 26.83 9.05 23.16
N GLY A 13 26.44 7.79 23.02
CA GLY A 13 27.23 6.75 22.36
C GLY A 13 27.17 6.98 20.84
N VAL A 14 28.18 7.62 20.29
CA VAL A 14 28.42 7.67 18.85
C VAL A 14 28.94 6.29 18.43
N ILE A 15 28.12 5.50 17.78
CA ILE A 15 28.55 4.27 17.11
C ILE A 15 29.15 4.70 15.76
N SER A 16 30.48 4.82 15.74
CA SER A 16 31.25 4.96 14.50
C SER A 16 31.27 3.60 13.78
N ILE A 17 30.45 3.44 12.76
CA ILE A 17 30.55 2.31 11.84
C ILE A 17 31.70 2.64 10.87
N LEU A 18 32.85 2.01 11.10
CA LEU A 18 33.96 1.98 10.17
C LEU A 18 33.58 1.15 8.95
N PHE A 19 33.31 1.80 7.83
CA PHE A 19 33.24 1.18 6.50
C PHE A 19 34.68 0.87 6.04
N LEU A 20 35.14 -0.35 6.26
CA LEU A 20 36.31 -0.86 5.54
C LEU A 20 35.89 -1.21 4.10
N GLY A 21 36.15 -0.29 3.18
CA GLY A 21 36.04 -0.52 1.76
C GLY A 21 37.15 -1.42 1.25
N SER A 22 36.94 -2.74 1.20
CA SER A 22 37.75 -3.63 0.38
C SER A 22 37.17 -3.65 -1.03
N ILE A 23 37.84 -2.98 -1.96
CA ILE A 23 37.60 -3.08 -3.41
C ILE A 23 38.07 -4.47 -3.83
N ILE A 24 37.12 -5.41 -3.91
CA ILE A 24 37.35 -6.71 -4.53
C ILE A 24 36.88 -6.58 -5.98
N ASN A 25 37.83 -6.48 -6.91
CA ASN A 25 37.55 -6.58 -8.34
C ASN A 25 37.18 -8.04 -8.66
N PHE A 26 35.89 -8.31 -8.81
CA PHE A 26 35.38 -9.52 -9.43
C PHE A 26 35.03 -9.24 -10.89
N SER A 27 35.96 -9.60 -11.81
CA SER A 27 35.61 -9.82 -13.22
C SER A 27 34.89 -11.15 -13.33
N ALA A 28 33.58 -11.11 -13.47
CA ALA A 28 32.78 -12.23 -13.94
C ALA A 28 31.90 -11.73 -15.07
N GLN A 29 32.36 -11.92 -16.29
CA GLN A 29 31.58 -11.81 -17.51
C GLN A 29 30.66 -13.04 -17.60
N GLU A 30 29.45 -12.99 -17.03
CA GLU A 30 28.36 -13.88 -17.41
C GLU A 30 27.35 -13.10 -18.23
N LYS A 31 27.00 -13.69 -19.39
CA LYS A 31 25.96 -13.19 -20.30
C LYS A 31 24.73 -12.76 -19.50
N GLU A 32 24.29 -11.53 -19.73
CA GLU A 32 23.00 -11.03 -19.29
C GLU A 32 21.90 -12.08 -19.60
N LYS A 33 21.44 -12.81 -18.60
CA LYS A 33 20.13 -13.41 -18.64
C LYS A 33 19.18 -12.22 -18.70
N ASN A 34 18.45 -12.08 -19.81
CA ASN A 34 17.36 -11.15 -19.95
C ASN A 34 16.47 -11.26 -18.72
N ILE A 35 16.64 -10.32 -17.78
CA ILE A 35 15.67 -10.09 -16.73
C ILE A 35 14.43 -9.68 -17.49
N SER A 36 13.39 -10.50 -17.46
CA SER A 36 12.11 -10.20 -18.11
C SER A 36 11.73 -8.77 -17.77
N GLU A 37 11.58 -7.93 -18.79
CA GLU A 37 11.33 -6.50 -18.63
C GLU A 37 10.10 -6.32 -17.75
N VAL A 38 10.26 -5.66 -16.60
CA VAL A 38 9.18 -5.44 -15.65
C VAL A 38 8.22 -4.44 -16.27
N ILE A 39 7.02 -4.90 -16.61
CA ILE A 39 5.95 -4.07 -17.17
C ILE A 39 5.09 -3.56 -16.02
N VAL A 40 4.95 -2.24 -15.91
CA VAL A 40 4.02 -1.59 -14.99
C VAL A 40 2.65 -1.57 -15.66
N GLN A 41 1.65 -2.15 -15.02
CA GLN A 41 0.27 -2.13 -15.51
C GLN A 41 -0.36 -0.76 -15.20
N GLY A 42 0.00 0.26 -15.99
CA GLY A 42 -0.72 1.51 -15.98
C GLY A 42 -2.17 1.33 -16.46
N LYS A 43 -3.07 2.21 -16.05
CA LYS A 43 -4.50 2.14 -16.42
C LYS A 43 -4.72 2.09 -17.93
N PHE A 44 -3.94 2.84 -18.70
CA PHE A 44 -4.05 2.97 -20.16
C PHE A 44 -2.87 2.40 -20.93
N LEU A 45 -1.68 2.47 -20.35
CA LEU A 45 -0.43 2.12 -20.98
C LEU A 45 0.34 1.16 -20.10
N ALA A 46 0.48 -0.08 -20.55
CA ALA A 46 1.47 -0.99 -19.98
C ALA A 46 2.84 -0.57 -20.52
N LEU A 47 3.64 0.08 -19.68
CA LEU A 47 4.97 0.55 -20.06
C LEU A 47 6.05 -0.24 -19.32
N PRO A 48 7.18 -0.54 -20.00
CA PRO A 48 8.37 -1.01 -19.31
C PRO A 48 8.80 -0.03 -18.23
N LEU A 49 9.19 -0.53 -17.05
CA LEU A 49 9.57 0.30 -15.91
C LEU A 49 10.64 1.37 -16.27
N LYS A 50 11.54 1.04 -17.20
CA LYS A 50 12.56 1.97 -17.71
C LYS A 50 11.96 3.21 -18.39
N LYS A 51 10.79 3.07 -19.04
CA LYS A 51 10.12 4.15 -19.79
C LYS A 51 9.16 5.01 -18.96
N VAL A 52 8.88 4.59 -17.74
CA VAL A 52 8.00 5.34 -16.84
C VAL A 52 8.69 6.59 -16.31
N ASN A 53 8.01 7.74 -16.39
CA ASN A 53 8.51 9.06 -15.96
C ASN A 53 7.99 9.45 -14.57
N GLU A 54 7.84 8.47 -13.70
CA GLU A 54 7.34 8.61 -12.33
C GLU A 54 8.20 7.76 -11.38
N ASN A 55 8.08 8.02 -10.10
CA ASN A 55 8.69 7.20 -9.08
C ASN A 55 7.86 5.92 -8.87
N VAL A 56 8.25 4.87 -9.56
CA VAL A 56 7.59 3.57 -9.46
C VAL A 56 8.48 2.56 -8.76
N THR A 57 7.89 1.79 -7.86
CA THR A 57 8.49 0.62 -7.23
C THR A 57 7.65 -0.60 -7.56
N VAL A 58 8.26 -1.68 -8.01
CA VAL A 58 7.61 -2.97 -8.25
C VAL A 58 8.19 -3.99 -7.29
N ILE A 59 7.34 -4.55 -6.45
CA ILE A 59 7.69 -5.58 -5.47
C ILE A 59 7.30 -6.92 -6.08
N SER A 60 8.28 -7.73 -6.40
CA SER A 60 8.08 -9.01 -7.07
C SER A 60 7.56 -10.10 -6.12
N LYS A 61 6.96 -11.15 -6.68
CA LYS A 61 6.54 -12.35 -5.92
C LYS A 61 7.68 -12.92 -5.08
N LYS A 62 8.89 -12.98 -5.65
CA LYS A 62 10.08 -13.49 -4.94
C LYS A 62 10.43 -12.63 -3.73
N GLU A 63 10.39 -11.30 -3.85
CA GLU A 63 10.63 -10.39 -2.71
C GLU A 63 9.55 -10.55 -1.64
N ILE A 64 8.27 -10.74 -2.04
CA ILE A 64 7.17 -11.00 -1.12
C ILE A 64 7.41 -12.33 -0.37
N GLN A 65 7.75 -13.39 -1.07
CA GLN A 65 7.98 -14.72 -0.49
C GLN A 65 9.19 -14.77 0.44
N ASN A 66 10.27 -14.04 0.14
CA ASN A 66 11.47 -13.98 0.96
C ASN A 66 11.30 -13.06 2.18
N SER A 67 10.34 -12.12 2.13
CA SER A 67 10.10 -11.14 3.19
C SER A 67 9.65 -11.79 4.51
N PRO A 68 10.04 -11.24 5.66
CA PRO A 68 9.44 -11.59 6.95
C PRO A 68 7.98 -11.10 7.12
N ALA A 69 7.44 -10.31 6.19
CA ALA A 69 6.08 -9.81 6.29
C ALA A 69 5.03 -10.91 6.11
N LYS A 70 3.90 -10.77 6.80
CA LYS A 70 2.75 -11.67 6.79
C LYS A 70 1.50 -11.06 6.15
N SER A 71 1.56 -9.77 5.83
CA SER A 71 0.46 -9.01 5.22
C SER A 71 0.99 -7.97 4.23
N VAL A 72 0.12 -7.42 3.39
CA VAL A 72 0.49 -6.42 2.37
C VAL A 72 0.99 -5.14 3.02
N GLU A 73 0.35 -4.68 4.08
CA GLU A 73 0.76 -3.49 4.82
C GLU A 73 2.14 -3.67 5.47
N GLU A 74 2.48 -4.87 5.94
CA GLU A 74 3.82 -5.17 6.44
C GLU A 74 4.87 -5.15 5.31
N ILE A 75 4.54 -5.65 4.11
CA ILE A 75 5.40 -5.51 2.93
C ILE A 75 5.65 -4.04 2.61
N LEU A 76 4.59 -3.23 2.57
CA LEU A 76 4.71 -1.81 2.25
C LEU A 76 5.55 -1.04 3.28
N ALA A 77 5.49 -1.43 4.56
CA ALA A 77 6.33 -0.87 5.62
C ALA A 77 7.84 -1.11 5.40
N HIS A 78 8.22 -2.04 4.53
CA HIS A 78 9.60 -2.32 4.14
C HIS A 78 10.12 -1.43 3.00
N TYR A 79 9.35 -0.40 2.61
CA TYR A 79 9.72 0.55 1.55
C TYR A 79 9.57 1.98 2.04
N THR A 80 10.50 2.83 1.62
CA THR A 80 10.53 4.23 2.03
C THR A 80 9.35 5.03 1.49
N GLY A 81 8.99 6.09 2.21
CA GLY A 81 7.86 6.96 1.91
C GLY A 81 6.53 6.46 2.45
N PHE A 82 6.41 5.17 2.82
CA PHE A 82 5.21 4.65 3.47
C PHE A 82 5.23 4.90 4.97
N ASP A 83 4.15 5.44 5.47
CA ASP A 83 3.81 5.49 6.89
C ASP A 83 2.66 4.51 7.15
N ILE A 84 2.99 3.35 7.68
CA ILE A 84 2.03 2.31 8.02
C ILE A 84 1.73 2.42 9.51
N ARG A 85 0.47 2.62 9.86
CA ARG A 85 0.00 2.76 11.25
C ARG A 85 -0.88 1.57 11.61
N ARG A 86 -0.25 0.50 12.05
CA ARG A 86 -0.94 -0.72 12.46
C ARG A 86 -1.48 -0.57 13.89
N ARG A 87 -2.62 -1.21 14.13
CA ARG A 87 -3.23 -1.35 15.46
C ARG A 87 -3.22 -2.80 15.96
N GLY A 88 -2.34 -3.60 15.43
CA GLY A 88 -2.13 -5.01 15.77
C GLY A 88 -1.17 -5.64 14.79
N GLY A 89 -0.85 -6.91 14.98
CA GLY A 89 -0.02 -7.69 14.07
C GLY A 89 -0.84 -8.44 13.02
N ASN A 90 -0.15 -9.04 12.05
CA ASN A 90 -0.69 -10.04 11.12
C ASN A 90 -1.91 -9.58 10.30
N GLY A 91 -1.96 -8.33 9.85
CA GLY A 91 -3.01 -7.86 8.96
C GLY A 91 -4.36 -7.55 9.61
N VAL A 92 -4.40 -7.35 10.92
CA VAL A 92 -5.64 -7.03 11.64
C VAL A 92 -6.23 -5.71 11.15
N GLN A 93 -5.54 -4.59 11.37
CA GLN A 93 -5.97 -3.29 10.90
C GLN A 93 -4.75 -2.37 10.71
N ALA A 94 -4.71 -1.64 9.60
CA ALA A 94 -3.66 -0.66 9.33
C ALA A 94 -4.17 0.50 8.48
N ASP A 95 -3.69 1.70 8.79
CA ASP A 95 -3.83 2.89 7.96
C ASP A 95 -2.57 3.07 7.12
N ILE A 96 -2.74 3.25 5.82
CA ILE A 96 -1.63 3.40 4.88
C ILE A 96 -1.55 4.84 4.41
N SER A 97 -0.45 5.50 4.72
CA SER A 97 -0.12 6.85 4.25
C SER A 97 1.15 6.80 3.40
N LEU A 98 1.28 7.74 2.49
CA LEU A 98 2.42 7.85 1.59
C LEU A 98 2.89 9.29 1.52
N ARG A 99 4.18 9.54 1.82
CA ARG A 99 4.79 10.88 1.74
C ARG A 99 4.00 11.96 2.50
N GLY A 100 3.64 11.66 3.75
CA GLY A 100 2.91 12.58 4.63
C GLY A 100 1.47 12.85 4.20
N SER A 101 0.84 11.92 3.51
CA SER A 101 -0.60 11.96 3.22
C SER A 101 -1.45 11.41 4.36
N SER A 102 -2.76 11.62 4.32
CA SER A 102 -3.70 10.80 5.09
C SER A 102 -3.93 9.45 4.39
N PHE A 103 -4.54 8.50 5.09
CA PHE A 103 -4.83 7.17 4.56
C PHE A 103 -5.94 7.17 3.50
N GLU A 104 -6.79 8.19 3.43
CA GLU A 104 -7.76 8.37 2.34
C GLU A 104 -7.13 8.92 1.05
N GLN A 105 -5.89 9.42 1.12
CA GLN A 105 -5.18 10.05 0.01
C GLN A 105 -4.28 9.07 -0.77
N VAL A 106 -4.35 7.77 -0.46
CA VAL A 106 -3.66 6.70 -1.18
C VAL A 106 -4.70 5.79 -1.84
N LEU A 107 -4.57 5.62 -3.15
CA LEU A 107 -5.45 4.72 -3.89
C LEU A 107 -4.94 3.29 -3.83
N ILE A 108 -5.77 2.38 -3.34
CA ILE A 108 -5.49 0.94 -3.32
C ILE A 108 -6.27 0.27 -4.44
N LEU A 109 -5.59 -0.52 -5.26
CA LEU A 109 -6.15 -1.28 -6.37
C LEU A 109 -5.84 -2.77 -6.23
N VAL A 110 -6.76 -3.61 -6.67
CA VAL A 110 -6.57 -5.04 -6.92
C VAL A 110 -6.82 -5.30 -8.39
N ASN A 111 -5.78 -5.67 -9.14
CA ASN A 111 -5.85 -5.86 -10.59
C ASN A 111 -6.48 -4.65 -11.32
N GLY A 112 -6.16 -3.44 -10.86
CA GLY A 112 -6.71 -2.19 -11.39
C GLY A 112 -8.07 -1.79 -10.81
N ILE A 113 -8.75 -2.62 -10.04
CA ILE A 113 -10.06 -2.34 -9.43
C ILE A 113 -9.87 -1.62 -8.10
N ARG A 114 -10.56 -0.51 -7.91
CA ARG A 114 -10.50 0.34 -6.71
C ARG A 114 -11.01 -0.38 -5.47
N MET A 115 -10.20 -0.39 -4.41
CA MET A 115 -10.52 -0.98 -3.10
C MET A 115 -10.86 0.05 -2.02
N ASN A 116 -10.63 1.34 -2.25
CA ASN A 116 -10.99 2.38 -1.28
C ASN A 116 -12.50 2.37 -1.00
N ASP A 117 -12.86 2.54 0.26
CA ASP A 117 -14.25 2.57 0.71
C ASP A 117 -14.77 4.02 0.78
N SER A 118 -16.02 4.23 0.37
CA SER A 118 -16.68 5.54 0.51
C SER A 118 -17.11 5.85 1.95
N GLN A 119 -17.21 4.82 2.80
CA GLN A 119 -17.51 4.99 4.22
C GLN A 119 -16.31 5.60 4.96
N THR A 120 -15.12 4.96 4.85
CA THR A 120 -13.90 5.35 5.57
C THR A 120 -12.65 4.82 4.87
N GLY A 121 -11.51 5.47 5.05
CA GLY A 121 -10.22 4.97 4.56
C GLY A 121 -9.61 3.86 5.42
N HIS A 122 -10.07 3.65 6.65
CA HIS A 122 -9.50 2.66 7.57
C HIS A 122 -9.58 1.21 7.07
N ASN A 123 -10.56 0.88 6.22
CA ASN A 123 -10.80 -0.47 5.71
C ASN A 123 -10.19 -0.72 4.32
N SER A 124 -9.37 0.20 3.79
CA SER A 124 -8.80 0.10 2.43
C SER A 124 -7.91 -1.13 2.23
N MET A 125 -7.36 -1.71 3.32
CA MET A 125 -6.55 -2.93 3.28
C MET A 125 -7.31 -4.22 3.64
N SER A 126 -8.64 -4.16 3.73
CA SER A 126 -9.44 -5.38 3.76
C SER A 126 -9.58 -5.92 2.34
N ILE A 127 -8.56 -6.71 1.91
CA ILE A 127 -8.46 -7.30 0.57
C ILE A 127 -8.89 -8.77 0.61
N PRO A 128 -9.69 -9.26 -0.38
CA PRO A 128 -10.36 -10.56 -0.32
C PRO A 128 -9.46 -11.75 -0.70
N PHE A 129 -8.17 -11.73 -0.32
CA PHE A 129 -7.22 -12.83 -0.53
C PHE A 129 -6.01 -12.68 0.39
N ASP A 130 -5.14 -13.67 0.42
CA ASP A 130 -3.91 -13.65 1.19
C ASP A 130 -2.67 -13.40 0.31
N MET A 131 -1.50 -13.27 0.94
CA MET A 131 -0.23 -12.98 0.30
C MET A 131 0.20 -14.01 -0.76
N ALA A 132 -0.23 -15.27 -0.64
CA ALA A 132 0.11 -16.33 -1.60
C ALA A 132 -0.49 -16.11 -3.00
N SER A 133 -1.58 -15.33 -3.07
CA SER A 133 -2.25 -14.97 -4.33
C SER A 133 -1.51 -13.88 -5.12
N ILE A 134 -0.57 -13.18 -4.49
CA ILE A 134 0.04 -11.97 -5.06
C ILE A 134 1.20 -12.34 -6.00
N GLU A 135 1.14 -11.86 -7.22
CA GLU A 135 2.22 -11.96 -8.21
C GLU A 135 3.21 -10.80 -8.11
N LYS A 136 2.71 -9.59 -7.87
CA LYS A 136 3.50 -8.38 -7.64
C LYS A 136 2.67 -7.28 -6.99
N ILE A 137 3.34 -6.30 -6.39
CA ILE A 137 2.73 -5.04 -5.96
C ILE A 137 3.41 -3.91 -6.71
N GLU A 138 2.64 -3.07 -7.36
CA GLU A 138 3.09 -1.89 -8.07
C GLU A 138 2.75 -0.65 -7.26
N VAL A 139 3.74 0.16 -6.96
CA VAL A 139 3.58 1.41 -6.20
C VAL A 139 3.98 2.57 -7.09
N VAL A 140 3.03 3.45 -7.39
CA VAL A 140 3.28 4.75 -8.03
C VAL A 140 3.27 5.79 -6.94
N LYS A 141 4.41 6.44 -6.68
CA LYS A 141 4.53 7.52 -5.71
C LYS A 141 4.34 8.86 -6.41
N GLY A 142 3.61 9.78 -5.77
CA GLY A 142 3.30 11.10 -6.33
C GLY A 142 1.91 11.19 -6.95
N PRO A 143 1.59 12.32 -7.61
CA PRO A 143 0.23 12.62 -8.08
C PRO A 143 -0.14 11.79 -9.31
N ALA A 144 -1.16 10.96 -9.20
CA ALA A 144 -1.61 10.08 -10.28
C ALA A 144 -3.10 10.26 -10.65
N ALA A 145 -3.76 11.30 -10.13
CA ALA A 145 -5.20 11.50 -10.32
C ALA A 145 -5.63 11.70 -11.78
N ARG A 146 -4.74 12.21 -12.64
CA ARG A 146 -5.02 12.32 -14.08
C ARG A 146 -5.28 10.98 -14.78
N ARG A 147 -4.78 9.87 -14.20
CA ARG A 147 -4.99 8.50 -14.70
C ARG A 147 -5.95 7.69 -13.86
N PHE A 148 -5.99 7.93 -12.56
CA PHE A 148 -6.71 7.08 -11.61
C PHE A 148 -7.85 7.82 -10.89
N GLY A 149 -7.97 9.14 -11.08
CA GLY A 149 -8.99 9.94 -10.42
C GLY A 149 -8.71 10.18 -8.94
N GLN A 150 -9.80 10.36 -8.19
CA GLN A 150 -9.76 10.64 -6.74
C GLN A 150 -9.00 9.56 -5.95
N ASN A 151 -8.51 9.93 -4.76
CA ASN A 151 -7.67 9.15 -3.85
C ASN A 151 -6.25 8.83 -4.38
N ALA A 152 -5.98 8.93 -5.69
CA ALA A 152 -4.62 8.91 -6.24
C ALA A 152 -3.90 10.25 -5.99
N TYR A 153 -4.01 10.75 -4.76
CA TYR A 153 -3.57 12.06 -4.31
C TYR A 153 -2.07 12.07 -4.00
N ALA A 154 -1.61 11.11 -3.22
CA ALA A 154 -0.21 10.92 -2.85
C ALA A 154 0.45 9.74 -3.59
N GLY A 155 -0.36 8.85 -4.13
CA GLY A 155 0.10 7.70 -4.89
C GLY A 155 -0.94 6.61 -5.05
N VAL A 156 -0.50 5.53 -5.70
CA VAL A 156 -1.33 4.35 -6.01
C VAL A 156 -0.57 3.09 -5.61
N VAL A 157 -1.24 2.16 -4.97
CA VAL A 157 -0.76 0.79 -4.71
C VAL A 157 -1.66 -0.18 -5.48
N ASN A 158 -1.12 -0.85 -6.49
CA ASN A 158 -1.85 -1.85 -7.27
C ASN A 158 -1.33 -3.25 -6.94
N ILE A 159 -2.17 -4.06 -6.33
CA ILE A 159 -1.88 -5.44 -5.96
C ILE A 159 -2.32 -6.31 -7.12
N VAL A 160 -1.37 -6.99 -7.76
CA VAL A 160 -1.60 -7.81 -8.95
C VAL A 160 -1.54 -9.28 -8.57
N THR A 161 -2.62 -10.01 -8.88
CA THR A 161 -2.71 -11.46 -8.75
C THR A 161 -2.62 -12.14 -10.12
N LYS A 162 -2.29 -13.43 -10.18
CA LYS A 162 -2.18 -14.15 -11.44
C LYS A 162 -2.57 -15.62 -11.28
N ALA A 163 -3.45 -16.08 -12.15
CA ALA A 163 -3.72 -17.51 -12.35
C ALA A 163 -2.59 -18.16 -13.16
N SER A 164 -2.32 -19.43 -12.90
CA SER A 164 -1.35 -20.24 -13.63
C SER A 164 -2.04 -21.48 -14.24
N SER A 165 -1.58 -21.89 -15.41
CA SER A 165 -1.97 -23.17 -16.02
C SER A 165 -1.09 -24.34 -15.59
N GLU A 166 0.00 -24.07 -14.85
CA GLU A 166 0.85 -25.11 -14.28
C GLU A 166 0.09 -25.84 -13.17
N GLU A 167 -0.21 -27.13 -13.40
CA GLU A 167 -0.96 -27.93 -12.44
C GLU A 167 -0.17 -28.15 -11.16
N SER A 168 -0.70 -27.67 -10.05
CA SER A 168 -0.03 -27.80 -8.77
C SER A 168 -0.98 -27.54 -7.59
N VAL A 169 -0.74 -28.23 -6.50
CA VAL A 169 -1.35 -27.95 -5.20
C VAL A 169 -0.27 -27.37 -4.27
N ILE A 170 -0.62 -26.33 -3.57
CA ILE A 170 0.25 -25.64 -2.61
C ILE A 170 -0.40 -25.76 -1.23
N ILE A 171 0.31 -26.33 -0.27
CA ILE A 171 -0.12 -26.43 1.12
C ILE A 171 0.85 -25.60 1.95
N SER A 172 0.34 -24.74 2.81
CA SER A 172 1.14 -23.93 3.70
C SER A 172 0.62 -24.01 5.14
N GLY A 173 1.54 -23.94 6.09
CA GLY A 173 1.19 -23.90 7.49
C GLY A 173 2.23 -23.14 8.29
N SER A 174 1.80 -22.46 9.35
CA SER A 174 2.71 -21.86 10.33
C SER A 174 2.10 -21.86 11.71
N GLY A 175 2.98 -21.88 12.73
CA GLY A 175 2.63 -21.70 14.12
C GLY A 175 3.63 -20.78 14.80
N GLY A 176 3.25 -20.15 15.92
CA GLY A 176 4.13 -19.21 16.60
C GLY A 176 3.64 -18.83 18.00
N ASP A 177 4.29 -17.81 18.57
CA ASP A 177 3.92 -17.29 19.88
C ASP A 177 2.46 -16.82 19.90
N PHE A 178 1.89 -16.72 21.10
CA PHE A 178 0.50 -16.30 21.34
C PHE A 178 -0.52 -17.19 20.64
N GLU A 179 -0.25 -18.51 20.60
CA GLU A 179 -1.11 -19.51 19.95
C GLU A 179 -1.43 -19.14 18.49
N THR A 180 -0.50 -18.44 17.84
CA THR A 180 -0.68 -18.07 16.44
C THR A 180 -0.58 -19.28 15.54
N TYR A 181 -1.54 -19.45 14.64
CA TYR A 181 -1.44 -20.42 13.55
C TYR A 181 -2.01 -19.86 12.24
N SER A 182 -1.52 -20.39 11.15
CA SER A 182 -2.07 -20.16 9.81
C SER A 182 -2.02 -21.45 9.02
N LEU A 183 -3.10 -21.75 8.31
CA LEU A 183 -3.21 -22.88 7.40
C LEU A 183 -3.75 -22.41 6.07
N GLY A 184 -3.10 -22.76 4.98
CA GLY A 184 -3.47 -22.38 3.64
C GLY A 184 -3.40 -23.55 2.66
N ILE A 185 -4.32 -23.56 1.70
CA ILE A 185 -4.32 -24.44 0.54
C ILE A 185 -4.56 -23.62 -0.72
N GLY A 186 -3.76 -23.86 -1.75
CA GLY A 186 -3.91 -23.28 -3.06
C GLY A 186 -3.85 -24.37 -4.15
N ALA A 187 -4.55 -24.17 -5.23
CA ALA A 187 -4.50 -25.05 -6.40
C ALA A 187 -4.42 -24.23 -7.69
N ASN A 188 -3.44 -24.56 -8.53
CA ASN A 188 -3.37 -24.09 -9.91
C ASN A 188 -3.76 -25.27 -10.81
N PHE A 189 -4.65 -25.01 -11.77
CA PHE A 189 -5.09 -26.02 -12.73
C PHE A 189 -5.58 -25.38 -14.02
N GLY A 190 -5.50 -26.12 -15.12
CA GLY A 190 -5.97 -25.57 -16.38
C GLY A 190 -5.50 -26.28 -17.60
N THR A 191 -5.49 -25.55 -18.69
CA THR A 191 -5.05 -25.99 -20.01
C THR A 191 -4.21 -24.89 -20.64
N GLU A 192 -3.72 -25.06 -21.86
CA GLU A 192 -3.02 -24.01 -22.61
C GLU A 192 -3.82 -22.71 -22.75
N LYS A 193 -5.16 -22.79 -22.76
CA LYS A 193 -6.06 -21.63 -22.91
C LYS A 193 -6.70 -21.17 -21.61
N ILE A 194 -6.72 -22.00 -20.59
CA ILE A 194 -7.43 -21.72 -19.34
C ILE A 194 -6.45 -21.84 -18.18
N SER A 195 -6.29 -20.80 -17.41
CA SER A 195 -5.53 -20.81 -16.18
C SER A 195 -6.46 -20.54 -15.01
N ASN A 196 -6.39 -21.36 -13.98
CA ASN A 196 -7.18 -21.20 -12.76
C ASN A 196 -6.28 -21.16 -11.55
N PHE A 197 -6.69 -20.40 -10.56
CA PHE A 197 -6.11 -20.40 -9.23
C PHE A 197 -7.23 -20.34 -8.19
N LEU A 198 -7.25 -21.30 -7.28
CA LEU A 198 -8.15 -21.34 -6.13
C LEU A 198 -7.30 -21.37 -4.87
N GLN A 199 -7.67 -20.56 -3.88
CA GLN A 199 -6.97 -20.49 -2.60
C GLN A 199 -7.95 -20.33 -1.45
N ALA A 200 -7.68 -21.01 -0.33
CA ALA A 200 -8.32 -20.78 0.95
C ALA A 200 -7.23 -20.68 2.04
N ASN A 201 -7.43 -19.77 2.99
CA ASN A 201 -6.53 -19.59 4.13
C ASN A 201 -7.33 -19.27 5.39
N SER A 202 -6.86 -19.77 6.53
CA SER A 202 -7.36 -19.42 7.85
C SER A 202 -6.18 -19.15 8.77
N SER A 203 -6.20 -18.01 9.46
CA SER A 203 -5.20 -17.65 10.47
C SER A 203 -5.84 -17.11 11.73
N SER A 204 -5.23 -17.37 12.88
CA SER A 204 -5.69 -16.85 14.17
C SER A 204 -4.57 -16.72 15.18
N SER A 205 -4.85 -15.99 16.26
CA SER A 205 -4.01 -15.87 17.45
C SER A 205 -4.86 -15.54 18.66
N SER A 206 -4.43 -15.96 19.86
CA SER A 206 -5.03 -15.52 21.13
C SER A 206 -4.64 -14.07 21.51
N GLY A 207 -3.71 -13.46 20.74
CA GLY A 207 -3.29 -12.07 20.91
C GLY A 207 -2.12 -11.87 21.87
N TYR A 208 -1.31 -10.85 21.61
CA TYR A 208 -0.10 -10.51 22.37
C TYR A 208 -0.38 -9.71 23.66
N ARG A 209 -1.62 -9.28 23.86
CA ARG A 209 -2.14 -8.65 25.08
C ARG A 209 -3.65 -8.87 25.18
N TYR A 210 -4.23 -8.53 26.32
CA TYR A 210 -5.69 -8.66 26.53
C TYR A 210 -6.49 -8.07 25.37
N ASN A 211 -7.50 -8.80 24.88
CA ASN A 211 -8.42 -8.41 23.81
C ASN A 211 -7.69 -7.90 22.56
N THR A 212 -6.70 -8.67 22.08
CA THR A 212 -6.03 -8.50 20.76
C THR A 212 -5.97 -9.82 19.98
N ASP A 213 -6.87 -10.73 20.34
CA ASP A 213 -7.13 -11.96 19.59
C ASP A 213 -7.63 -11.64 18.18
N TYR A 214 -7.34 -12.52 17.23
CA TYR A 214 -7.88 -12.37 15.88
C TYR A 214 -8.15 -13.72 15.22
N LYS A 215 -9.07 -13.69 14.24
CA LYS A 215 -9.29 -14.76 13.27
C LYS A 215 -9.55 -14.14 11.90
N ILE A 216 -8.81 -14.59 10.89
CA ILE A 216 -8.89 -14.12 9.50
C ILE A 216 -9.08 -15.33 8.58
N ASN A 217 -10.13 -15.31 7.78
CA ASN A 217 -10.43 -16.35 6.79
C ASN A 217 -10.51 -15.72 5.41
N ASN A 218 -9.92 -16.37 4.41
CA ASN A 218 -9.93 -15.94 3.02
C ASN A 218 -10.30 -17.09 2.10
N VAL A 219 -11.09 -16.79 1.06
CA VAL A 219 -11.26 -17.66 -0.11
C VAL A 219 -11.15 -16.79 -1.34
N PHE A 220 -10.33 -17.20 -2.30
CA PHE A 220 -10.10 -16.47 -3.53
C PHE A 220 -10.03 -17.41 -4.73
N TYR A 221 -10.73 -17.06 -5.80
CA TYR A 221 -10.67 -17.76 -7.08
C TYR A 221 -10.37 -16.76 -8.19
N GLN A 222 -9.49 -17.15 -9.10
CA GLN A 222 -9.16 -16.40 -10.31
C GLN A 222 -9.09 -17.35 -11.51
N ASN A 223 -9.68 -16.92 -12.61
CA ASN A 223 -9.63 -17.60 -13.90
C ASN A 223 -9.13 -16.62 -14.97
N GLN A 224 -8.33 -17.13 -15.88
CA GLN A 224 -7.93 -16.43 -17.10
C GLN A 224 -8.18 -17.33 -18.30
N TYR A 225 -8.99 -16.86 -19.24
CA TYR A 225 -9.20 -17.49 -20.53
C TYR A 225 -8.40 -16.74 -21.60
N GLN A 226 -7.46 -17.42 -22.23
CA GLN A 226 -6.58 -16.85 -23.24
C GLN A 226 -7.31 -16.76 -24.59
N LEU A 227 -7.42 -15.55 -25.13
CA LEU A 227 -7.91 -15.25 -26.47
C LEU A 227 -6.73 -15.13 -27.44
N ASN A 228 -7.03 -15.16 -28.75
CA ASN A 228 -6.06 -14.69 -29.74
C ASN A 228 -5.81 -13.19 -29.50
N ASN A 229 -4.56 -12.82 -29.10
CA ASN A 229 -4.14 -11.45 -28.76
C ASN A 229 -4.92 -10.82 -27.58
N GLY A 230 -5.16 -11.56 -26.52
CA GLY A 230 -5.81 -11.03 -25.34
C GLY A 230 -6.25 -12.08 -24.35
N SER A 231 -7.01 -11.67 -23.32
CA SER A 231 -7.57 -12.55 -22.31
C SER A 231 -8.88 -12.03 -21.75
N ILE A 232 -9.70 -12.96 -21.27
CA ILE A 232 -10.82 -12.68 -20.37
C ILE A 232 -10.40 -13.13 -18.99
N ASN A 233 -10.62 -12.29 -17.98
CA ASN A 233 -10.23 -12.55 -16.60
C ASN A 233 -11.48 -12.50 -15.72
N PHE A 234 -11.64 -13.50 -14.86
CA PHE A 234 -12.65 -13.54 -13.81
C PHE A 234 -11.94 -13.65 -12.47
N GLN A 235 -12.44 -12.95 -11.47
CA GLN A 235 -11.99 -13.14 -10.09
C GLN A 235 -13.16 -12.99 -9.12
N ALA A 236 -13.12 -13.78 -8.05
CA ALA A 236 -14.05 -13.71 -6.93
C ALA A 236 -13.31 -14.02 -5.64
N GLY A 237 -13.55 -13.23 -4.60
CA GLY A 237 -12.92 -13.43 -3.31
C GLY A 237 -13.73 -12.87 -2.17
N ILE A 238 -13.52 -13.48 -1.01
CA ILE A 238 -14.10 -13.06 0.26
C ILE A 238 -13.05 -13.16 1.36
N GLN A 239 -13.03 -12.18 2.24
CA GLN A 239 -12.27 -12.18 3.48
C GLN A 239 -13.19 -11.83 4.64
N GLU A 240 -13.08 -12.56 5.73
CA GLU A 240 -13.62 -12.19 7.04
C GLU A 240 -12.48 -11.99 8.02
N LYS A 241 -12.54 -10.90 8.80
CA LYS A 241 -11.67 -10.65 9.95
C LYS A 241 -12.52 -10.43 11.19
N LYS A 242 -12.13 -11.04 12.31
CA LYS A 242 -12.72 -10.84 13.62
C LYS A 242 -11.61 -10.60 14.61
N PHE A 243 -11.64 -9.52 15.35
CA PHE A 243 -10.52 -9.21 16.25
C PHE A 243 -10.91 -8.34 17.44
N GLY A 244 -10.22 -8.60 18.56
CA GLY A 244 -10.21 -7.70 19.71
C GLY A 244 -9.46 -6.41 19.38
N ALA A 245 -10.06 -5.27 19.67
CA ALA A 245 -9.57 -3.94 19.28
C ALA A 245 -9.21 -3.09 20.52
N ASN A 246 -8.50 -3.67 21.48
CA ASN A 246 -8.15 -3.04 22.75
C ASN A 246 -7.48 -1.68 22.57
N GLY A 247 -8.22 -0.60 22.86
CA GLY A 247 -7.73 0.79 22.77
C GLY A 247 -7.47 1.30 21.37
N PHE A 248 -8.04 0.67 20.30
CA PHE A 248 -7.71 1.02 18.91
C PHE A 248 -8.25 2.36 18.47
N TYR A 249 -9.46 2.74 18.87
CA TYR A 249 -10.18 3.84 18.22
C TYR A 249 -10.50 5.02 19.14
N SER A 250 -11.07 4.79 20.31
CA SER A 250 -11.59 5.89 21.15
C SER A 250 -10.60 6.36 22.22
N SER A 251 -10.05 5.43 22.97
CA SER A 251 -9.14 5.70 24.09
C SER A 251 -8.35 4.45 24.43
N PRO A 252 -7.09 4.56 24.89
CA PRO A 252 -6.36 3.43 25.45
C PRO A 252 -7.06 2.72 26.60
N ALA A 253 -7.99 3.41 27.31
CA ALA A 253 -8.79 2.84 28.40
C ALA A 253 -9.98 1.99 27.89
N ALA A 254 -10.34 2.07 26.62
CA ALA A 254 -11.43 1.29 26.01
C ALA A 254 -10.93 -0.12 25.63
N THR A 255 -10.71 -0.98 26.62
CA THR A 255 -10.07 -2.28 26.45
C THR A 255 -10.96 -3.35 25.85
N GLU A 256 -12.29 -3.19 25.87
CA GLU A 256 -13.29 -4.18 25.43
C GLU A 256 -13.76 -4.00 23.98
N GLN A 257 -13.12 -3.10 23.21
CA GLN A 257 -13.50 -2.88 21.82
C GLN A 257 -13.29 -4.14 20.97
N TYR A 258 -14.17 -4.34 20.00
CA TYR A 258 -14.14 -5.49 19.10
C TYR A 258 -14.65 -5.10 17.72
N GLU A 259 -14.12 -5.75 16.70
CA GLU A 259 -14.48 -5.46 15.31
C GLU A 259 -14.57 -6.74 14.47
N GLU A 260 -15.56 -6.76 13.57
CA GLU A 260 -15.66 -7.75 12.51
C GLU A 260 -15.74 -7.03 11.17
N THR A 261 -14.85 -7.36 10.25
CA THR A 261 -14.88 -6.84 8.88
C THR A 261 -15.05 -7.94 7.87
N GLN A 262 -15.76 -7.64 6.79
CA GLN A 262 -15.89 -8.50 5.63
C GLN A 262 -15.55 -7.69 4.36
N ALA A 263 -14.74 -8.26 3.48
CA ALA A 263 -14.48 -7.72 2.14
C ALA A 263 -14.79 -8.78 1.09
N SER A 264 -15.57 -8.40 0.08
CA SER A 264 -15.88 -9.26 -1.07
C SER A 264 -15.61 -8.51 -2.36
N LEU A 265 -15.12 -9.22 -3.37
CA LEU A 265 -14.86 -8.70 -4.71
C LEU A 265 -15.27 -9.75 -5.74
N VAL A 266 -16.01 -9.33 -6.75
CA VAL A 266 -16.28 -10.12 -7.96
C VAL A 266 -16.02 -9.21 -9.15
N SER A 267 -15.29 -9.69 -10.15
CA SER A 267 -15.10 -8.93 -11.39
C SER A 267 -14.90 -9.82 -12.60
N VAL A 268 -15.25 -9.24 -13.74
CA VAL A 268 -14.97 -9.76 -15.08
C VAL A 268 -14.26 -8.68 -15.86
N GLY A 269 -13.13 -9.01 -16.44
CA GLY A 269 -12.34 -8.10 -17.28
C GLY A 269 -12.00 -8.72 -18.63
N ILE A 270 -11.79 -7.87 -19.61
CA ILE A 270 -11.26 -8.24 -20.93
C ILE A 270 -10.07 -7.36 -21.26
N ASN A 271 -9.01 -8.01 -21.72
CA ASN A 271 -7.87 -7.32 -22.36
C ASN A 271 -7.76 -7.86 -23.79
N LYS A 272 -7.76 -6.98 -24.79
CA LYS A 272 -7.71 -7.37 -26.18
C LYS A 272 -6.88 -6.39 -27.00
N MET A 273 -5.92 -6.92 -27.74
CA MET A 273 -5.09 -6.14 -28.67
C MET A 273 -5.60 -6.32 -30.10
N PHE A 274 -5.84 -5.21 -30.78
CA PHE A 274 -6.27 -5.11 -32.17
C PHE A 274 -5.21 -4.31 -32.94
N SER A 275 -4.21 -4.94 -33.53
CA SER A 275 -3.13 -4.22 -34.24
C SER A 275 -2.51 -3.11 -33.38
N LYS A 276 -2.89 -1.84 -33.63
CA LYS A 276 -2.40 -0.65 -32.93
C LYS A 276 -3.29 -0.21 -31.75
N PHE A 277 -4.40 -0.86 -31.51
CA PHE A 277 -5.35 -0.53 -30.48
C PHE A 277 -5.38 -1.62 -29.39
N ASN A 278 -5.24 -1.22 -28.14
CA ASN A 278 -5.41 -2.11 -26.99
C ASN A 278 -6.65 -1.67 -26.19
N LEU A 279 -7.51 -2.62 -25.89
CA LEU A 279 -8.72 -2.47 -25.07
C LEU A 279 -8.51 -3.18 -23.73
N ASN A 280 -8.82 -2.50 -22.63
CA ASN A 280 -8.88 -3.05 -21.29
C ASN A 280 -10.18 -2.59 -20.64
N SER A 281 -11.05 -3.52 -20.25
CA SER A 281 -12.35 -3.20 -19.67
C SER A 281 -12.63 -4.11 -18.49
N ASN A 282 -13.29 -3.58 -17.47
CA ASN A 282 -13.67 -4.29 -16.26
C ASN A 282 -15.10 -3.93 -15.86
N ILE A 283 -15.83 -4.92 -15.37
CA ILE A 283 -17.07 -4.74 -14.60
C ILE A 283 -16.83 -5.40 -13.24
N TYR A 284 -17.19 -4.73 -12.16
CA TYR A 284 -16.94 -5.25 -10.83
C TYR A 284 -18.05 -4.92 -9.84
N TRP A 285 -18.16 -5.76 -8.84
CA TRP A 285 -18.89 -5.53 -7.60
C TRP A 285 -17.94 -5.75 -6.43
N ARG A 286 -17.92 -4.79 -5.51
CA ARG A 286 -17.20 -4.87 -4.25
C ARG A 286 -18.16 -4.62 -3.10
N ARG A 287 -18.05 -5.41 -2.01
CA ARG A 287 -18.76 -5.20 -0.76
C ARG A 287 -17.76 -5.10 0.38
N GLY A 288 -17.91 -4.08 1.23
CA GLY A 288 -17.30 -3.94 2.53
C GLY A 288 -18.38 -4.02 3.62
N GLN A 289 -18.09 -4.72 4.70
CA GLN A 289 -18.92 -4.71 5.90
C GLN A 289 -18.00 -4.50 7.10
N ASP A 290 -18.46 -3.67 8.05
CA ASP A 290 -17.74 -3.30 9.24
C ASP A 290 -18.72 -3.27 10.41
N LEU A 291 -18.52 -4.17 11.37
CA LEU A 291 -19.25 -4.23 12.64
C LEU A 291 -18.28 -3.86 13.76
N TYR A 292 -18.47 -2.70 14.36
CA TYR A 292 -17.73 -2.26 15.53
C TYR A 292 -18.59 -2.37 16.80
N LEU A 293 -17.99 -2.93 17.86
CA LEU A 293 -18.57 -2.97 19.22
C LEU A 293 -17.66 -2.22 20.18
N TYR A 294 -18.21 -1.27 20.92
CA TYR A 294 -17.47 -0.58 21.98
C TYR A 294 -17.11 -1.50 23.15
N ASN A 295 -17.98 -2.46 23.43
CA ASN A 295 -17.77 -3.49 24.43
C ASN A 295 -18.25 -4.84 23.89
N ARG A 296 -17.30 -5.80 23.66
CA ARG A 296 -17.61 -7.13 23.11
C ARG A 296 -18.45 -7.98 24.07
N GLN A 297 -18.35 -7.73 25.39
CA GLN A 297 -19.12 -8.46 26.42
C GLN A 297 -20.55 -7.92 26.59
N LYS A 298 -20.77 -6.66 26.18
CA LYS A 298 -22.05 -5.95 26.28
C LYS A 298 -22.30 -5.17 24.98
N PRO A 299 -22.64 -5.87 23.87
CA PRO A 299 -22.82 -5.24 22.54
C PRO A 299 -23.91 -4.18 22.49
N GLU A 300 -24.88 -4.23 23.41
CA GLU A 300 -26.00 -3.29 23.52
C GLU A 300 -25.59 -1.88 23.94
N ILE A 301 -24.39 -1.70 24.55
CA ILE A 301 -23.91 -0.39 24.99
C ILE A 301 -23.69 0.55 23.81
N TYR A 302 -22.98 0.07 22.77
CA TYR A 302 -22.76 0.82 21.54
C TYR A 302 -22.26 -0.09 20.42
N ARG A 303 -22.91 -0.01 19.27
CA ARG A 303 -22.63 -0.81 18.09
C ARG A 303 -22.78 0.02 16.84
N ASN A 304 -21.80 -0.06 15.94
CA ASN A 304 -21.91 0.41 14.56
C ASN A 304 -21.88 -0.76 13.60
N LEU A 305 -22.77 -0.72 12.59
CA LEU A 305 -22.74 -1.65 11.47
C LEU A 305 -22.83 -0.83 10.18
N HIS A 306 -21.81 -0.96 9.35
CA HIS A 306 -21.71 -0.32 8.05
C HIS A 306 -21.63 -1.39 6.97
N ILE A 307 -22.46 -1.26 5.93
CA ILE A 307 -22.50 -2.17 4.78
C ILE A 307 -22.39 -1.31 3.53
N GLY A 308 -21.20 -1.31 2.91
CA GLY A 308 -20.90 -0.63 1.67
C GLY A 308 -20.98 -1.58 0.47
N ASN A 309 -21.50 -1.13 -0.66
CA ASN A 309 -21.42 -1.83 -1.94
C ASN A 309 -21.01 -0.84 -3.02
N ASN A 310 -20.06 -1.22 -3.86
CA ASN A 310 -19.61 -0.47 -5.01
C ASN A 310 -19.78 -1.33 -6.26
N ILE A 311 -20.54 -0.84 -7.23
CA ILE A 311 -20.69 -1.47 -8.55
C ILE A 311 -20.10 -0.51 -9.56
N GLY A 312 -19.21 -0.98 -10.40
CA GLY A 312 -18.57 -0.14 -11.40
C GLY A 312 -18.26 -0.86 -12.70
N ALA A 313 -18.17 -0.07 -13.75
CA ALA A 313 -17.68 -0.49 -15.05
C ALA A 313 -16.66 0.51 -15.56
N GLU A 314 -15.60 0.01 -16.15
CA GLU A 314 -14.51 0.81 -16.71
C GLU A 314 -14.12 0.27 -18.09
N ILE A 315 -13.94 1.18 -19.05
CA ILE A 315 -13.47 0.88 -20.40
C ILE A 315 -12.29 1.79 -20.69
N ASN A 316 -11.13 1.20 -20.94
CA ASN A 316 -9.91 1.89 -21.29
C ASN A 316 -9.42 1.44 -22.65
N GLY A 317 -9.00 2.38 -23.49
CA GLY A 317 -8.41 2.12 -24.78
C GLY A 317 -7.07 2.84 -24.92
N SER A 318 -6.10 2.22 -25.59
CA SER A 318 -4.89 2.92 -26.03
C SER A 318 -4.63 2.66 -27.50
N TYR A 319 -4.19 3.71 -28.21
CA TYR A 319 -3.90 3.67 -29.63
C TYR A 319 -2.46 4.12 -29.91
N LEU A 320 -1.70 3.25 -30.56
CA LEU A 320 -0.33 3.52 -30.99
C LEU A 320 -0.34 4.18 -32.37
N SER A 321 0.11 5.45 -32.44
CA SER A 321 0.27 6.23 -33.66
C SER A 321 1.74 6.54 -33.94
N ASN A 322 1.99 7.19 -35.06
CA ASN A 322 3.35 7.70 -35.40
C ASN A 322 3.79 8.85 -34.47
N PHE A 323 2.85 9.50 -33.79
CA PHE A 323 3.11 10.62 -32.87
C PHE A 323 3.27 10.15 -31.40
N GLY A 324 3.06 8.88 -31.12
CA GLY A 324 3.10 8.32 -29.77
C GLY A 324 1.86 7.50 -29.45
N THR A 325 1.57 7.32 -28.16
CA THR A 325 0.45 6.52 -27.70
C THR A 325 -0.60 7.39 -27.01
N THR A 326 -1.85 7.32 -27.48
CA THR A 326 -3.01 7.99 -26.87
C THR A 326 -3.78 6.99 -26.03
N GLY A 327 -4.06 7.32 -24.79
CA GLY A 327 -4.93 6.57 -23.88
C GLY A 327 -6.21 7.34 -23.57
N VAL A 328 -7.35 6.66 -23.64
CA VAL A 328 -8.67 7.19 -23.27
C VAL A 328 -9.37 6.17 -22.37
N GLY A 329 -10.07 6.64 -21.36
CA GLY A 329 -10.85 5.77 -20.50
C GLY A 329 -12.12 6.45 -19.99
N VAL A 330 -13.11 5.61 -19.68
CA VAL A 330 -14.37 6.01 -19.06
C VAL A 330 -14.65 5.05 -17.91
N GLU A 331 -15.00 5.59 -16.76
CA GLU A 331 -15.46 4.84 -15.59
C GLU A 331 -16.81 5.36 -15.15
N ALA A 332 -17.74 4.46 -14.84
CA ALA A 332 -18.97 4.76 -14.14
C ALA A 332 -19.09 3.82 -12.94
N ARG A 333 -19.39 4.38 -11.77
CA ARG A 333 -19.60 3.56 -10.56
C ARG A 333 -20.68 4.14 -9.67
N LYS A 334 -21.38 3.26 -8.98
CA LYS A 334 -22.32 3.62 -7.93
C LYS A 334 -21.86 3.04 -6.59
N GLU A 335 -21.83 3.91 -5.59
CA GLU A 335 -21.42 3.62 -4.22
C GLU A 335 -22.68 3.67 -3.35
N PHE A 336 -22.92 2.62 -2.55
CA PHE A 336 -24.05 2.52 -1.63
C PHE A 336 -23.53 2.26 -0.23
N LEU A 337 -24.17 2.86 0.76
CA LEU A 337 -23.94 2.60 2.16
C LEU A 337 -25.25 2.43 2.90
N ALA A 338 -25.38 1.36 3.68
CA ALA A 338 -26.40 1.19 4.70
C ALA A 338 -25.73 1.12 6.07
N SER A 339 -26.12 2.00 6.98
CA SER A 339 -25.47 2.13 8.28
C SER A 339 -26.47 2.57 9.34
N ASN A 340 -26.35 1.99 10.54
CA ASN A 340 -27.16 2.41 11.69
C ASN A 340 -26.72 3.77 12.26
N ASN A 341 -25.48 4.23 11.99
CA ASN A 341 -24.95 5.52 12.43
C ASN A 341 -24.98 6.57 11.30
N LEU A 342 -24.52 6.20 10.10
CA LEU A 342 -24.38 7.12 8.95
C LEU A 342 -25.68 7.22 8.11
N GLY A 343 -26.67 6.36 8.36
CA GLY A 343 -27.88 6.26 7.57
C GLY A 343 -27.66 5.55 6.23
N SER A 344 -28.65 5.65 5.33
CA SER A 344 -28.53 5.17 3.95
C SER A 344 -27.96 6.29 3.08
N ARG A 345 -26.88 5.99 2.39
CA ARG A 345 -26.16 6.94 1.51
C ARG A 345 -25.89 6.32 0.16
N GLU A 346 -25.87 7.13 -0.86
CA GLU A 346 -25.45 6.74 -2.19
C GLU A 346 -24.69 7.87 -2.88
N ARG A 347 -23.85 7.49 -3.84
CA ARG A 347 -23.09 8.41 -4.67
C ARG A 347 -22.91 7.78 -6.05
N PHE A 348 -23.15 8.55 -7.10
CA PHE A 348 -22.85 8.16 -8.47
C PHE A 348 -21.65 8.94 -8.99
N VAL A 349 -20.73 8.25 -9.63
CA VAL A 349 -19.48 8.84 -10.13
C VAL A 349 -19.28 8.46 -11.58
N THR A 350 -19.04 9.46 -12.42
CA THR A 350 -18.59 9.28 -13.81
C THR A 350 -17.21 9.91 -13.94
N GLN A 351 -16.27 9.23 -14.60
CA GLN A 351 -14.95 9.77 -14.89
C GLN A 351 -14.58 9.53 -16.36
N VAL A 352 -13.91 10.50 -16.96
CA VAL A 352 -13.33 10.40 -18.30
C VAL A 352 -11.86 10.77 -18.22
N PHE A 353 -11.00 9.98 -18.84
CA PHE A 353 -9.55 10.13 -18.80
C PHE A 353 -9.01 10.27 -20.23
N LEU A 354 -8.06 11.17 -20.42
CA LEU A 354 -7.32 11.35 -21.65
C LEU A 354 -5.85 11.60 -21.33
N GLU A 355 -4.96 10.82 -21.93
CA GLU A 355 -3.51 11.01 -21.84
C GLU A 355 -2.87 10.74 -23.20
N HIS A 356 -1.83 11.49 -23.55
CA HIS A 356 -1.00 11.17 -24.70
C HIS A 356 0.46 11.08 -24.28
N HIS A 357 1.16 10.05 -24.73
CA HIS A 357 2.58 9.84 -24.50
C HIS A 357 3.34 10.15 -25.80
N PHE A 358 4.05 11.26 -25.82
CA PHE A 358 4.98 11.64 -26.88
C PHE A 358 6.39 11.13 -26.57
N ALA A 359 7.11 10.74 -27.61
CA ALA A 359 8.53 10.39 -27.55
C ALA A 359 9.28 11.14 -28.67
N PHE A 360 10.31 11.88 -28.27
CA PHE A 360 11.11 12.70 -29.16
C PHE A 360 12.59 12.32 -29.10
N PHE A 361 13.40 12.81 -30.06
CA PHE A 361 14.85 12.63 -30.08
C PHE A 361 15.30 11.17 -29.91
N GLN A 362 14.78 10.29 -30.77
CA GLN A 362 15.06 8.84 -30.73
C GLN A 362 14.68 8.21 -29.39
N ASN A 363 13.52 8.59 -28.84
CA ASN A 363 12.98 8.14 -27.55
C ASN A 363 13.80 8.56 -26.31
N LYS A 364 14.60 9.63 -26.40
CA LYS A 364 15.30 10.18 -25.21
C LYS A 364 14.43 11.14 -24.40
N LEU A 365 13.56 11.91 -25.04
CA LEU A 365 12.65 12.84 -24.35
C LEU A 365 11.23 12.28 -24.41
N HIS A 366 10.64 12.08 -23.23
CA HIS A 366 9.28 11.62 -23.05
C HIS A 366 8.43 12.73 -22.44
N PHE A 367 7.28 13.01 -23.03
CA PHE A 367 6.34 14.03 -22.56
C PHE A 367 4.93 13.45 -22.55
N SER A 368 4.29 13.43 -21.38
CA SER A 368 2.97 12.81 -21.19
C SER A 368 2.00 13.80 -20.55
N PRO A 369 1.35 14.69 -21.33
CA PRO A 369 0.23 15.48 -20.85
C PRO A 369 -1.01 14.60 -20.70
N GLY A 370 -1.81 14.90 -19.69
CA GLY A 370 -3.08 14.21 -19.46
C GLY A 370 -4.04 15.04 -18.63
N ILE A 371 -5.31 14.71 -18.75
CA ILE A 371 -6.40 15.29 -17.97
C ILE A 371 -7.44 14.23 -17.69
N SER A 372 -8.04 14.27 -16.51
CA SER A 372 -9.31 13.59 -16.29
C SER A 372 -10.37 14.56 -15.76
N TRP A 373 -11.59 14.28 -16.13
CA TRP A 373 -12.80 14.90 -15.59
C TRP A 373 -13.57 13.87 -14.78
N ALA A 374 -14.05 14.26 -13.62
CA ALA A 374 -14.91 13.44 -12.77
C ALA A 374 -16.11 14.25 -12.32
N ASN A 375 -17.29 13.67 -12.43
CA ASN A 375 -18.52 14.20 -11.87
C ASN A 375 -18.98 13.31 -10.71
N TYR A 376 -19.24 13.93 -9.59
CA TYR A 376 -19.88 13.33 -8.41
C TYR A 376 -21.24 13.96 -8.25
N ASP A 377 -22.32 13.19 -8.30
CA ASP A 377 -23.70 13.69 -8.17
C ASP A 377 -23.93 14.49 -6.88
N THR A 378 -23.12 14.25 -5.83
CA THR A 378 -23.21 14.92 -4.53
C THR A 378 -22.20 16.06 -4.33
N GLN A 379 -21.13 16.16 -5.16
CA GLN A 379 -20.01 17.10 -4.94
C GLN A 379 -19.65 17.91 -6.20
N GLY A 380 -20.30 17.63 -7.35
CA GLY A 380 -20.04 18.34 -8.61
C GLY A 380 -18.84 17.85 -9.41
N ASP A 381 -18.25 18.76 -10.19
CA ASP A 381 -17.24 18.47 -11.20
C ASP A 381 -15.83 18.72 -10.72
N PHE A 382 -14.92 17.82 -11.07
CA PHE A 382 -13.50 17.92 -10.78
C PHE A 382 -12.67 17.69 -12.04
N PHE A 383 -11.59 18.46 -12.17
CA PHE A 383 -10.61 18.34 -13.25
C PHE A 383 -9.22 18.08 -12.70
N TYR A 384 -8.55 17.08 -13.22
CA TYR A 384 -7.23 16.63 -12.81
C TYR A 384 -6.23 16.75 -13.97
N PRO A 385 -5.81 17.98 -14.35
CA PRO A 385 -4.74 18.15 -15.31
C PRO A 385 -3.40 17.70 -14.71
N GLY A 386 -2.53 17.17 -15.55
CA GLY A 386 -1.18 16.82 -15.15
C GLY A 386 -0.28 16.54 -16.33
N VAL A 387 1.01 16.57 -16.06
CA VAL A 387 2.06 16.31 -17.04
C VAL A 387 3.23 15.58 -16.42
N ASP A 388 3.77 14.59 -17.15
CA ASP A 388 5.07 14.00 -16.86
C ASP A 388 6.06 14.35 -17.96
N LEU A 389 7.30 14.58 -17.54
CA LEU A 389 8.45 14.79 -18.40
C LEU A 389 9.56 13.84 -17.99
N GLY A 390 10.22 13.21 -18.94
CA GLY A 390 11.37 12.34 -18.68
C GLY A 390 12.43 12.53 -19.75
N PHE A 391 13.69 12.53 -19.34
CA PHE A 391 14.82 12.58 -20.24
C PHE A 391 15.83 11.47 -19.92
N ASP A 392 16.05 10.60 -20.90
CA ASP A 392 17.04 9.53 -20.84
C ASP A 392 18.36 10.05 -21.45
N PHE A 393 19.36 10.34 -20.60
CA PHE A 393 20.70 10.70 -21.07
C PHE A 393 21.33 9.54 -21.85
N ASN A 394 21.11 8.34 -21.34
CA ASN A 394 21.48 7.05 -21.93
C ASN A 394 20.64 5.94 -21.28
N ASP A 395 20.94 4.67 -21.56
CA ASP A 395 20.20 3.50 -21.06
C ASP A 395 20.24 3.34 -19.53
N HIS A 396 21.13 4.07 -18.84
CA HIS A 396 21.36 3.94 -17.41
C HIS A 396 20.87 5.15 -16.61
N HIS A 397 20.85 6.34 -17.18
CA HIS A 397 20.61 7.60 -16.50
C HIS A 397 19.33 8.28 -17.00
N LYS A 398 18.38 8.48 -16.12
CA LYS A 398 17.12 9.17 -16.39
C LYS A 398 16.86 10.26 -15.37
N ILE A 399 16.47 11.44 -15.85
CA ILE A 399 15.83 12.48 -15.04
C ILE A 399 14.34 12.51 -15.39
N TYR A 400 13.49 12.72 -14.41
CA TYR A 400 12.06 12.85 -14.64
C TYR A 400 11.45 13.90 -13.72
N GLY A 401 10.28 14.40 -14.10
CA GLY A 401 9.48 15.27 -13.25
C GLY A 401 8.01 15.17 -13.62
N ASN A 402 7.16 15.47 -12.65
CA ASN A 402 5.73 15.50 -12.85
C ASN A 402 5.08 16.63 -12.04
N VAL A 403 3.98 17.14 -12.57
CA VAL A 403 3.10 18.10 -11.90
C VAL A 403 1.67 17.71 -12.18
N ALA A 404 0.83 17.64 -11.15
CA ALA A 404 -0.59 17.40 -11.36
C ALA A 404 -1.45 18.01 -10.24
N LYS A 405 -2.69 18.38 -10.61
CA LYS A 405 -3.76 18.67 -9.67
C LYS A 405 -4.39 17.36 -9.21
N VAL A 406 -4.68 17.27 -7.91
CA VAL A 406 -5.31 16.11 -7.28
C VAL A 406 -6.41 16.58 -6.32
N SER A 407 -7.38 15.72 -6.01
CA SER A 407 -8.36 16.01 -4.95
C SER A 407 -8.84 14.76 -4.24
N ARG A 408 -9.40 14.96 -3.04
CA ARG A 408 -10.09 13.95 -2.24
C ARG A 408 -11.49 14.44 -1.89
N ILE A 409 -12.46 13.59 -2.10
CA ILE A 409 -13.85 13.81 -1.69
C ILE A 409 -14.01 13.33 -0.25
N PRO A 410 -14.72 14.04 0.64
CA PRO A 410 -15.01 13.58 1.99
C PRO A 410 -15.66 12.20 2.01
N THR A 411 -15.29 11.37 2.97
CA THR A 411 -15.94 10.07 3.22
C THR A 411 -17.28 10.28 3.89
N PHE A 412 -18.13 9.26 3.87
CA PHE A 412 -19.41 9.35 4.59
C PHE A 412 -19.21 9.46 6.10
N THR A 413 -18.10 8.91 6.64
CA THR A 413 -17.71 9.10 8.03
C THR A 413 -17.36 10.56 8.31
N ASP A 414 -16.55 11.21 7.47
CA ASP A 414 -16.21 12.63 7.61
C ASP A 414 -17.47 13.51 7.63
N LEU A 415 -18.47 13.17 6.81
CA LEU A 415 -19.68 13.98 6.64
C LEU A 415 -20.72 13.75 7.76
N TYR A 416 -20.95 12.49 8.15
CA TYR A 416 -22.19 12.13 8.85
C TYR A 416 -22.00 11.38 10.17
N TYR A 417 -20.76 11.01 10.54
CA TYR A 417 -20.52 10.24 11.76
C TYR A 417 -20.87 11.03 13.02
N VAL A 418 -21.60 10.42 13.96
CA VAL A 418 -21.92 11.03 15.25
C VAL A 418 -21.77 9.99 16.35
N SER A 419 -20.98 10.36 17.37
CA SER A 419 -20.83 9.59 18.60
C SER A 419 -20.76 10.54 19.81
N LYS A 420 -20.53 9.98 21.01
CA LYS A 420 -20.31 10.80 22.21
C LYS A 420 -19.03 11.64 22.15
N THR A 421 -18.06 11.21 21.35
CA THR A 421 -16.70 11.78 21.31
C THR A 421 -16.32 12.36 19.95
N GLU A 422 -17.18 12.19 18.94
CA GLU A 422 -16.88 12.54 17.55
C GLU A 422 -18.10 13.07 16.82
N LYS A 423 -17.91 14.09 15.96
CA LYS A 423 -18.96 14.67 15.14
C LYS A 423 -18.44 15.01 13.74
N GLY A 424 -19.01 14.38 12.72
CA GLY A 424 -18.81 14.69 11.31
C GLY A 424 -19.40 16.06 10.92
N ASN A 425 -19.09 16.50 9.71
CA ASN A 425 -19.54 17.80 9.20
C ASN A 425 -20.04 17.67 7.75
N PRO A 426 -21.37 17.79 7.50
CA PRO A 426 -21.93 17.71 6.16
C PRO A 426 -21.46 18.82 5.20
N ASP A 427 -20.96 19.93 5.72
CA ASP A 427 -20.53 21.11 4.97
C ASP A 427 -19.05 21.07 4.57
N LEU A 428 -18.37 19.92 4.72
CA LEU A 428 -16.98 19.76 4.34
C LEU A 428 -16.78 19.98 2.83
N LEU A 429 -15.81 20.82 2.52
CA LEU A 429 -15.34 21.01 1.16
C LEU A 429 -14.35 19.90 0.78
N PRO A 430 -14.31 19.46 -0.50
CA PRO A 430 -13.29 18.56 -1.00
C PRO A 430 -11.88 19.14 -0.83
N GLU A 431 -10.93 18.27 -0.49
CA GLU A 431 -9.51 18.65 -0.50
C GLU A 431 -8.99 18.76 -1.92
N ASN A 432 -8.15 19.74 -2.17
CA ASN A 432 -7.45 19.89 -3.44
C ASN A 432 -5.97 20.08 -3.18
N ALA A 433 -5.11 19.62 -4.10
CA ALA A 433 -3.70 19.96 -4.06
C ALA A 433 -3.11 20.11 -5.45
N LEU A 434 -2.06 20.94 -5.51
CA LEU A 434 -1.07 20.92 -6.56
C LEU A 434 0.17 20.19 -6.03
N SER A 435 0.55 19.11 -6.72
CA SER A 435 1.71 18.31 -6.37
C SER A 435 2.72 18.29 -7.50
N ALA A 436 4.01 18.42 -7.15
CA ALA A 436 5.12 18.39 -8.08
C ALA A 436 6.23 17.50 -7.54
N GLU A 437 6.94 16.82 -8.44
CA GLU A 437 8.11 16.00 -8.14
C GLU A 437 9.16 16.16 -9.23
N VAL A 438 10.43 16.11 -8.82
CA VAL A 438 11.55 15.91 -9.71
C VAL A 438 12.40 14.76 -9.16
N GLY A 439 12.85 13.86 -10.04
CA GLY A 439 13.63 12.70 -9.63
C GLY A 439 14.70 12.32 -10.65
N TYR A 440 15.67 11.58 -10.14
CA TYR A 440 16.75 10.99 -10.90
C TYR A 440 16.80 9.49 -10.63
N ARG A 441 17.05 8.71 -11.69
CA ARG A 441 17.22 7.26 -11.61
C ARG A 441 18.46 6.84 -12.36
N PHE A 442 19.30 6.07 -11.68
CA PHE A 442 20.43 5.35 -12.26
C PHE A 442 20.21 3.86 -12.10
N GLN A 443 20.41 3.10 -13.17
CA GLN A 443 20.32 1.65 -13.14
C GLN A 443 21.37 1.01 -14.06
N ARG A 444 22.24 0.18 -13.49
CA ARG A 444 23.25 -0.55 -14.25
C ARG A 444 23.71 -1.79 -13.48
N ASP A 445 23.85 -2.92 -14.18
CA ASP A 445 24.46 -4.17 -13.67
C ASP A 445 23.91 -4.61 -12.30
N GLY A 446 22.57 -4.55 -12.14
CA GLY A 446 21.90 -4.87 -10.88
C GLY A 446 21.95 -3.77 -9.82
N PHE A 447 22.71 -2.70 -10.02
CA PHE A 447 22.69 -1.52 -9.15
C PHE A 447 21.57 -0.58 -9.54
N LEU A 448 20.82 -0.11 -8.56
CA LEU A 448 19.78 0.90 -8.67
C LEU A 448 20.05 2.03 -7.67
N ALA A 449 20.03 3.26 -8.16
CA ALA A 449 19.99 4.45 -7.32
C ALA A 449 18.84 5.36 -7.78
N LYS A 450 18.05 5.83 -6.83
CA LYS A 450 16.98 6.80 -7.05
C LYS A 450 17.11 7.93 -6.06
N ALA A 451 16.85 9.15 -6.51
CA ALA A 451 16.68 10.32 -5.65
C ALA A 451 15.50 11.14 -6.17
N SER A 452 14.64 11.61 -5.30
CA SER A 452 13.57 12.53 -5.69
C SER A 452 13.30 13.58 -4.62
N GLY A 453 12.90 14.77 -5.07
CA GLY A 453 12.37 15.83 -4.25
C GLY A 453 10.93 16.13 -4.66
N PHE A 454 10.04 16.35 -3.72
CA PHE A 454 8.64 16.60 -3.97
C PHE A 454 8.06 17.69 -3.08
N LEU A 455 7.02 18.34 -3.60
CA LEU A 455 6.25 19.39 -2.93
C LEU A 455 4.77 19.14 -3.21
N ARG A 456 3.94 19.26 -2.17
CA ARG A 456 2.49 19.23 -2.27
C ARG A 456 1.89 20.37 -1.46
N ASN A 457 1.17 21.25 -2.14
CA ASN A 457 0.38 22.32 -1.55
C ASN A 457 -1.09 21.92 -1.56
N SER A 458 -1.64 21.62 -0.40
CA SER A 458 -3.02 21.20 -0.20
C SER A 458 -3.87 22.35 0.31
N ASP A 459 -5.09 22.48 -0.23
CA ASP A 459 -6.10 23.40 0.23
C ASP A 459 -7.29 22.61 0.78
N ASN A 460 -7.99 23.17 1.79
CA ASN A 460 -9.15 22.54 2.45
C ASN A 460 -8.84 21.15 3.01
N SER A 461 -7.63 20.91 3.52
CA SER A 461 -7.28 19.61 4.10
C SER A 461 -8.27 19.21 5.17
N ILE A 462 -8.81 18.00 5.09
CA ILE A 462 -9.81 17.48 6.03
C ILE A 462 -9.09 16.74 7.14
N ASP A 463 -9.42 17.09 8.39
CA ASP A 463 -8.93 16.37 9.57
C ASP A 463 -10.01 16.34 10.66
N TRP A 464 -9.83 15.41 11.58
CA TRP A 464 -10.55 15.37 12.84
C TRP A 464 -9.76 16.17 13.87
N THR A 465 -10.33 17.25 14.35
CA THR A 465 -9.62 18.21 15.22
C THR A 465 -10.45 18.56 16.45
N LYS A 466 -9.76 19.08 17.46
CA LYS A 466 -10.36 19.66 18.67
C LYS A 466 -9.50 20.80 19.19
N GLU A 467 -10.10 21.76 19.88
CA GLU A 467 -9.41 22.90 20.45
C GLU A 467 -8.72 22.54 21.77
N ASN A 468 -9.40 21.78 22.63
CA ASN A 468 -8.91 21.36 23.93
C ASN A 468 -8.95 19.83 24.09
N GLN A 469 -8.18 19.29 25.01
CA GLN A 469 -8.12 17.83 25.26
C GLN A 469 -9.46 17.20 25.62
N ASN A 470 -10.35 17.95 26.29
CA ASN A 470 -11.65 17.49 26.72
C ASN A 470 -12.78 17.67 25.70
N ASP A 471 -12.50 18.35 24.57
CA ASP A 471 -13.48 18.56 23.52
C ASP A 471 -13.70 17.29 22.70
N ILE A 472 -14.86 17.22 22.05
CA ILE A 472 -15.13 16.16 21.06
C ILE A 472 -14.35 16.43 19.77
N TRP A 473 -13.97 15.38 19.09
CA TRP A 473 -13.40 15.47 17.76
C TRP A 473 -14.43 15.94 16.74
N LYS A 474 -14.08 16.88 15.89
CA LYS A 474 -14.93 17.39 14.81
C LYS A 474 -14.21 17.28 13.49
N ALA A 475 -14.89 16.78 12.46
CA ALA A 475 -14.38 16.80 11.11
C ALA A 475 -14.42 18.24 10.56
N GLN A 476 -13.28 18.76 10.13
CA GLN A 476 -13.11 20.15 9.67
C GLN A 476 -12.14 20.24 8.50
N ASN A 477 -12.33 21.27 7.66
CA ASN A 477 -11.32 21.71 6.73
C ASN A 477 -10.31 22.59 7.50
N ILE A 478 -9.09 22.12 7.66
CA ILE A 478 -8.03 22.79 8.45
C ILE A 478 -7.14 23.73 7.60
N GLY A 479 -7.64 24.18 6.44
CA GLY A 479 -6.96 25.16 5.61
C GLY A 479 -5.82 24.56 4.77
N LYS A 480 -4.72 25.32 4.67
CA LYS A 480 -3.60 25.00 3.76
C LYS A 480 -2.51 24.23 4.46
N ILE A 481 -2.13 23.09 3.87
CA ILE A 481 -0.99 22.26 4.31
C ILE A 481 0.06 22.24 3.20
N GLU A 482 1.29 22.57 3.56
CA GLU A 482 2.46 22.37 2.71
C GLU A 482 3.22 21.13 3.17
N THR A 483 3.42 20.17 2.26
CA THR A 483 4.25 18.99 2.49
C THR A 483 5.37 18.98 1.48
N LYS A 484 6.61 18.90 1.96
CA LYS A 484 7.82 18.76 1.13
C LYS A 484 8.69 17.65 1.67
N GLY A 485 9.44 17.02 0.79
CA GLY A 485 10.31 15.94 1.21
C GLY A 485 11.33 15.54 0.17
N ILE A 486 12.26 14.70 0.63
CA ILE A 486 13.31 14.09 -0.19
C ILE A 486 13.28 12.59 0.08
N GLU A 487 13.38 11.81 -0.97
CA GLU A 487 13.61 10.36 -0.90
C GLU A 487 14.88 9.99 -1.64
N VAL A 488 15.68 9.10 -1.04
CA VAL A 488 16.82 8.44 -1.70
C VAL A 488 16.74 6.95 -1.47
N GLU A 489 17.08 6.16 -2.49
CA GLU A 489 17.08 4.71 -2.45
C GLU A 489 18.28 4.17 -3.23
N PHE A 490 19.02 3.24 -2.63
CA PHE A 490 20.11 2.51 -3.26
C PHE A 490 19.90 1.02 -3.08
N GLY A 491 20.20 0.24 -4.11
CA GLY A 491 20.11 -1.20 -4.04
C GLY A 491 21.06 -1.86 -5.03
N GLN A 492 21.53 -3.06 -4.69
CA GLN A 492 22.38 -3.87 -5.55
C GLN A 492 21.96 -5.33 -5.44
N HIS A 493 21.91 -5.99 -6.59
CA HIS A 493 21.80 -7.44 -6.70
C HIS A 493 23.14 -8.08 -7.08
N PHE A 494 23.42 -9.22 -6.50
CA PHE A 494 24.67 -9.97 -6.73
C PHE A 494 24.40 -11.45 -7.03
N ASN A 495 25.37 -12.09 -7.70
CA ASN A 495 25.40 -13.54 -7.88
C ASN A 495 26.34 -14.22 -6.87
N SER A 496 26.35 -13.78 -5.61
CA SER A 496 27.26 -14.23 -4.55
C SER A 496 26.48 -14.66 -3.31
N PHE A 497 27.20 -14.85 -2.19
CA PHE A 497 26.62 -15.09 -0.86
C PHE A 497 25.61 -14.00 -0.47
N VAL A 498 25.95 -12.73 -0.58
CA VAL A 498 25.00 -11.63 -0.52
C VAL A 498 24.23 -11.60 -1.83
N LYS A 499 22.91 -11.78 -1.79
CA LYS A 499 22.04 -11.75 -2.99
C LYS A 499 21.61 -10.35 -3.34
N SER A 500 21.25 -9.58 -2.33
CA SER A 500 20.89 -8.17 -2.52
C SER A 500 21.00 -7.40 -1.22
N TYR A 501 21.21 -6.11 -1.35
CA TYR A 501 20.89 -5.14 -0.31
C TYR A 501 20.12 -3.99 -0.90
N SER A 502 19.34 -3.32 -0.08
CA SER A 502 18.78 -2.00 -0.38
C SER A 502 18.77 -1.13 0.86
N VAL A 503 18.97 0.15 0.65
CA VAL A 503 18.92 1.18 1.69
C VAL A 503 18.11 2.35 1.16
N GLY A 504 17.17 2.80 1.93
CA GLY A 504 16.32 3.94 1.58
C GLY A 504 16.16 4.89 2.75
N TYR A 505 16.03 6.18 2.44
CA TYR A 505 15.79 7.24 3.40
C TYR A 505 14.76 8.21 2.87
N THR A 506 13.85 8.64 3.74
CA THR A 506 12.86 9.67 3.47
C THR A 506 12.92 10.73 4.56
N PHE A 507 12.98 11.99 4.15
CA PHE A 507 12.74 13.16 5.00
C PHE A 507 11.44 13.82 4.57
N LEU A 508 10.60 14.19 5.55
CA LEU A 508 9.34 14.90 5.36
C LEU A 508 9.25 16.12 6.28
N ASP A 509 8.75 17.22 5.73
CA ASP A 509 8.34 18.40 6.46
C ASP A 509 6.92 18.77 6.03
N SER A 510 5.94 18.61 6.92
CA SER A 510 4.53 18.88 6.66
C SER A 510 4.02 19.89 7.67
N LYS A 511 3.54 21.04 7.20
CA LYS A 511 3.15 22.17 8.04
C LYS A 511 1.85 22.82 7.59
N ALA A 512 1.03 23.20 8.55
CA ALA A 512 -0.05 24.15 8.30
C ALA A 512 0.55 25.53 7.99
N LYS A 513 0.07 26.19 6.93
CA LYS A 513 0.53 27.55 6.55
C LYS A 513 0.03 28.63 7.52
N GLU A 514 -1.12 28.41 8.13
CA GLU A 514 -1.70 29.30 9.13
C GLU A 514 -1.59 28.63 10.51
N PRO A 515 -1.15 29.37 11.54
CA PRO A 515 -1.12 28.85 12.90
C PRO A 515 -2.52 28.45 13.34
N GLN A 516 -2.72 27.18 13.64
CA GLN A 516 -3.97 26.68 14.17
C GLN A 516 -3.74 26.18 15.60
N ASN A 517 -4.47 26.73 16.56
CA ASN A 517 -4.50 26.23 17.94
C ASN A 517 -5.42 24.98 18.01
N LEU A 518 -5.22 24.03 17.10
CA LEU A 518 -6.01 22.82 16.99
C LEU A 518 -5.14 21.58 17.23
N ILE A 519 -5.68 20.63 17.95
CA ILE A 519 -5.11 19.30 18.07
C ILE A 519 -5.59 18.51 16.84
N SER A 520 -4.67 18.12 15.98
CA SER A 520 -4.89 17.33 14.77
C SER A 520 -4.80 15.83 15.08
N ARG A 521 -5.67 15.01 14.50
CA ARG A 521 -5.66 13.57 14.71
C ARG A 521 -4.81 12.81 13.69
N TYR A 522 -4.78 13.27 12.45
CA TYR A 522 -4.15 12.53 11.34
C TYR A 522 -3.18 13.36 10.50
N VAL A 523 -3.57 14.55 10.05
CA VAL A 523 -2.87 15.30 9.00
C VAL A 523 -1.51 15.82 9.46
N LEU A 524 -1.36 16.25 10.70
CA LEU A 524 -0.11 16.75 11.24
C LEU A 524 0.73 15.69 11.98
N GLU A 525 0.20 14.47 12.13
CA GLU A 525 0.85 13.33 12.75
C GLU A 525 1.64 12.52 11.69
N ASN A 526 2.73 13.09 11.18
CA ASN A 526 3.49 12.49 10.08
C ASN A 526 4.84 11.92 10.53
N LEU A 527 5.39 11.00 9.72
CA LEU A 527 6.80 10.67 9.76
C LEU A 527 7.61 11.92 9.39
N LYS A 528 8.71 12.15 10.12
CA LYS A 528 9.69 13.20 9.83
C LYS A 528 10.93 12.60 9.17
N HIS A 529 11.42 11.51 9.76
CA HIS A 529 12.55 10.75 9.24
C HIS A 529 12.18 9.27 9.16
N GLN A 530 12.52 8.64 8.06
CA GLN A 530 12.39 7.20 7.88
C GLN A 530 13.66 6.66 7.25
N PHE A 531 14.18 5.55 7.79
CA PHE A 531 15.29 4.80 7.21
C PHE A 531 14.91 3.33 7.15
N VAL A 532 15.11 2.71 6.00
CA VAL A 532 14.85 1.28 5.78
C VAL A 532 16.09 0.65 5.14
N ALA A 533 16.57 -0.44 5.72
CA ALA A 533 17.64 -1.25 5.13
C ALA A 533 17.21 -2.71 5.04
N LYS A 534 17.46 -3.33 3.90
CA LYS A 534 17.17 -4.74 3.62
C LYS A 534 18.44 -5.44 3.20
N LEU A 535 18.64 -6.66 3.69
CA LEU A 535 19.76 -7.52 3.33
C LEU A 535 19.24 -8.94 3.07
N GLU A 536 19.48 -9.46 1.87
CA GLU A 536 19.19 -10.83 1.50
C GLU A 536 20.51 -11.59 1.28
N ASN A 537 20.66 -12.72 1.97
CA ASN A 537 21.82 -13.61 1.84
C ASN A 537 21.36 -15.01 1.43
N LYS A 538 22.20 -15.71 0.68
CA LYS A 538 22.06 -17.14 0.43
C LYS A 538 23.32 -17.84 0.94
N PHE A 539 23.22 -18.42 2.14
CA PHE A 539 24.30 -19.18 2.75
C PHE A 539 23.98 -20.67 2.60
N LEU A 540 24.96 -21.43 2.16
CA LEU A 540 24.77 -22.80 1.69
C LEU A 540 23.81 -22.87 0.48
N LYS A 541 23.72 -24.02 -0.16
CA LYS A 541 22.98 -24.16 -1.43
C LYS A 541 21.48 -23.83 -1.29
N ASN A 542 20.90 -24.12 -0.12
CA ASN A 542 19.44 -24.16 0.10
C ASN A 542 18.95 -23.19 1.18
N PHE A 543 19.84 -22.44 1.85
CA PHE A 543 19.43 -21.49 2.90
C PHE A 543 19.42 -20.07 2.37
N THR A 544 18.33 -19.39 2.60
CA THR A 544 18.16 -17.95 2.32
C THR A 544 17.80 -17.23 3.60
N SER A 545 18.40 -16.07 3.86
CA SER A 545 17.98 -15.20 4.96
C SER A 545 17.66 -13.81 4.44
N GLN A 546 16.67 -13.18 5.03
CA GLN A 546 16.35 -11.77 4.83
C GLN A 546 16.28 -11.08 6.19
N LEU A 547 16.98 -9.95 6.30
CA LEU A 547 16.91 -9.03 7.44
C LEU A 547 16.40 -7.68 6.95
N ILE A 548 15.51 -7.09 7.73
CA ILE A 548 14.92 -5.78 7.42
C ILE A 548 15.00 -4.92 8.68
N TYR A 549 15.74 -3.83 8.59
CA TYR A 549 15.83 -2.81 9.62
C TYR A 549 15.01 -1.60 9.23
N ARG A 550 14.21 -1.09 10.17
CA ARG A 550 13.37 0.11 10.00
C ARG A 550 13.60 1.06 11.18
N TYR A 551 13.89 2.32 10.86
CA TYR A 551 13.87 3.43 11.79
C TYR A 551 12.81 4.42 11.34
N ASN A 552 11.94 4.82 12.24
CA ASN A 552 10.89 5.81 12.01
C ASN A 552 10.91 6.85 13.13
N GLU A 553 10.91 8.12 12.76
CA GLU A 553 10.75 9.26 13.68
C GLU A 553 9.50 10.04 13.28
N ARG A 554 8.60 10.22 14.23
CA ARG A 554 7.36 10.99 14.05
C ARG A 554 7.45 12.35 14.67
N VAL A 555 6.61 13.27 14.20
CA VAL A 555 6.61 14.67 14.69
C VAL A 555 6.26 14.72 16.18
N THR A 556 5.31 13.93 16.66
CA THR A 556 4.79 14.05 18.04
C THR A 556 5.08 12.83 18.93
N THR A 557 5.16 11.62 18.39
CA THR A 557 5.28 10.38 19.19
C THR A 557 6.71 9.85 19.33
N GLY A 558 7.71 10.59 18.79
CA GLY A 558 9.12 10.22 18.89
C GLY A 558 9.56 9.17 17.87
N SER A 559 10.64 8.46 18.17
CA SER A 559 11.25 7.50 17.26
C SER A 559 11.21 6.07 17.77
N TYR A 560 11.19 5.12 16.85
CA TYR A 560 11.38 3.70 17.13
C TYR A 560 12.20 3.01 16.02
N GLN A 561 12.78 1.88 16.37
CA GLN A 561 13.53 1.05 15.44
C GLN A 561 13.18 -0.41 15.60
N ILE A 562 13.08 -1.13 14.49
CA ILE A 562 12.67 -2.53 14.43
C ILE A 562 13.62 -3.29 13.50
N LEU A 563 13.99 -4.48 13.92
CA LEU A 563 14.71 -5.44 13.10
C LEU A 563 13.85 -6.70 12.97
N ASP A 564 13.45 -7.01 11.75
CA ASP A 564 12.70 -8.21 11.40
C ASP A 564 13.59 -9.17 10.61
N GLY A 565 13.36 -10.47 10.73
CA GLY A 565 14.18 -11.46 10.04
C GLY A 565 13.42 -12.72 9.65
N LYS A 566 13.82 -13.31 8.53
CA LYS A 566 13.36 -14.61 8.06
C LYS A 566 14.54 -15.43 7.58
N VAL A 567 14.59 -16.70 7.98
CA VAL A 567 15.50 -17.70 7.46
C VAL A 567 14.67 -18.82 6.85
N SER A 568 14.95 -19.16 5.60
CA SER A 568 14.25 -20.20 4.85
C SER A 568 15.21 -21.29 4.40
N TYR A 569 14.74 -22.53 4.40
CA TYR A 569 15.43 -23.70 3.88
C TYR A 569 14.60 -24.37 2.79
N ASP A 570 15.15 -24.42 1.57
CA ASP A 570 14.51 -25.05 0.42
C ASP A 570 14.96 -26.51 0.29
N PHE A 571 14.00 -27.44 0.41
CA PHE A 571 14.23 -28.87 0.23
C PHE A 571 13.24 -29.46 -0.80
N LYS A 572 13.71 -29.75 -2.00
CA LYS A 572 12.85 -30.19 -3.12
C LYS A 572 11.68 -29.24 -3.33
N ASN A 573 10.46 -29.70 -3.12
CA ASN A 573 9.22 -28.97 -3.29
C ASN A 573 8.73 -28.30 -1.98
N MET A 574 9.54 -28.33 -0.93
CA MET A 574 9.19 -27.81 0.39
C MET A 574 10.13 -26.64 0.76
N ASN A 575 9.55 -25.57 1.22
CA ASN A 575 10.23 -24.46 1.88
C ASN A 575 9.88 -24.48 3.37
N LEU A 576 10.87 -24.59 4.23
CA LEU A 576 10.72 -24.44 5.69
C LEU A 576 11.26 -23.08 6.09
N TYR A 577 10.64 -22.39 7.03
CA TYR A 577 11.13 -21.10 7.47
C TYR A 577 10.92 -20.83 8.95
N VAL A 578 11.82 -20.02 9.50
CA VAL A 578 11.66 -19.34 10.80
C VAL A 578 11.58 -17.85 10.50
N LEU A 579 10.60 -17.18 11.11
CA LEU A 579 10.38 -15.76 11.00
C LEU A 579 10.36 -15.16 12.42
N ILE A 580 11.01 -14.03 12.58
CA ILE A 580 11.08 -13.32 13.86
C ILE A 580 10.78 -11.85 13.62
N ASP A 581 9.64 -11.39 14.11
CA ASP A 581 9.32 -9.98 14.15
C ASP A 581 10.03 -9.33 15.35
N ASN A 582 10.50 -8.10 15.16
CA ASN A 582 11.10 -7.30 16.24
C ASN A 582 12.17 -8.07 17.03
N ILE A 583 13.20 -8.57 16.33
CA ILE A 583 14.32 -9.35 16.91
C ILE A 583 14.91 -8.65 18.12
N THR A 584 15.00 -7.32 18.08
CA THR A 584 15.56 -6.47 19.15
C THR A 584 14.67 -6.34 20.37
N ASN A 585 13.43 -6.87 20.31
CA ASN A 585 12.45 -6.84 21.41
C ASN A 585 12.10 -5.42 21.90
N ASN A 586 12.11 -4.44 21.00
CA ASN A 586 11.81 -3.06 21.32
C ASN A 586 10.32 -2.86 21.66
N VAL A 587 10.05 -1.93 22.57
CA VAL A 587 8.70 -1.44 22.85
C VAL A 587 8.44 -0.26 21.91
N TYR A 588 7.36 -0.30 21.15
CA TYR A 588 7.02 0.75 20.19
C TYR A 588 5.51 0.83 19.93
N SER A 589 5.10 1.93 19.34
CA SER A 589 3.74 2.16 18.85
C SER A 589 3.82 2.80 17.47
N GLU A 590 2.94 2.40 16.57
CA GLU A 590 2.82 3.00 15.23
C GLU A 590 1.69 4.03 15.20
N THR A 591 0.74 3.92 16.10
CA THR A 591 -0.32 4.89 16.36
C THR A 591 -0.40 5.18 17.85
N PHE A 592 -0.85 6.39 18.21
CA PHE A 592 -0.91 6.83 19.60
C PHE A 592 -1.74 5.88 20.46
N GLY A 593 -1.17 5.47 21.61
CA GLY A 593 -1.85 4.68 22.63
C GLY A 593 -2.01 3.19 22.32
N VAL A 594 -1.53 2.70 21.16
CA VAL A 594 -1.60 1.27 20.80
C VAL A 594 -0.22 0.65 20.80
N PRO A 595 0.17 -0.05 21.88
CA PRO A 595 1.44 -0.78 21.92
C PRO A 595 1.45 -1.90 20.88
N MET A 596 2.52 -1.97 20.09
CA MET A 596 2.76 -3.03 19.11
C MET A 596 3.39 -4.27 19.77
N PRO A 597 3.29 -5.46 19.15
CA PRO A 597 3.93 -6.66 19.67
C PRO A 597 5.43 -6.47 19.86
N LYS A 598 5.96 -7.01 20.93
CA LYS A 598 7.38 -7.22 21.13
C LYS A 598 7.87 -8.30 20.17
N ARG A 599 8.97 -9.00 20.48
CA ARG A 599 9.45 -10.13 19.67
C ARG A 599 8.37 -11.19 19.51
N TRP A 600 8.21 -11.67 18.28
CA TRP A 600 7.21 -12.68 17.91
C TRP A 600 7.84 -13.71 16.98
N PHE A 601 7.87 -14.97 17.39
CA PHE A 601 8.43 -16.07 16.62
C PHE A 601 7.36 -16.79 15.83
N HIS A 602 7.71 -17.19 14.61
CA HIS A 602 6.90 -18.08 13.78
C HIS A 602 7.78 -19.14 13.14
N LEU A 603 7.28 -20.38 13.09
CA LEU A 603 7.81 -21.48 12.32
C LEU A 603 6.78 -21.88 11.28
N GLY A 604 7.19 -22.10 10.04
CA GLY A 604 6.23 -22.46 9.00
C GLY A 604 6.85 -23.24 7.86
N PHE A 605 5.95 -23.72 6.99
CA PHE A 605 6.30 -24.43 5.78
C PHE A 605 5.38 -24.06 4.62
N THR A 606 5.89 -24.28 3.40
CA THR A 606 5.12 -24.29 2.15
C THR A 606 5.55 -25.52 1.38
N TYR A 607 4.60 -26.32 0.93
CA TYR A 607 4.83 -27.54 0.15
C TYR A 607 4.07 -27.46 -1.18
N LYS A 608 4.79 -27.58 -2.31
CA LYS A 608 4.21 -27.56 -3.67
C LYS A 608 4.22 -28.98 -4.23
N ILE A 609 3.06 -29.48 -4.60
CA ILE A 609 2.86 -30.77 -5.29
C ILE A 609 2.59 -30.42 -6.75
N GLY A 610 3.44 -30.88 -7.69
CA GLY A 610 3.14 -30.89 -9.12
C GLY A 610 2.20 -32.07 -9.41
N LEU A 611 1.20 -31.86 -10.23
CA LEU A 611 0.23 -32.87 -10.65
C LEU A 611 0.54 -33.37 -12.06
#